data_8c3ab12918c7c3cb7d4b3515f0eac43f
#
_entry.id   8c3ab12918c7c3cb7d4b3515f0eac43f
#
_cell.length_a   1.000
_cell.length_b   1.000
_cell.length_c   1.000
_cell.angle_alpha   90.00
_cell.angle_beta   90.00
_cell.angle_gamma   90.00
#
_symmetry.space_group_name_H-M   'P 1'
#
loop_
_entity.id
_entity.type
_entity.pdbx_description
1 polymer ?
#
loop_
_entity_poly.entity_id
_entity_poly.type
_entity_poly.pdbx_seq_one_letter_code
_entity_poly.pdbx_strand_id
1 'polypeptide(L)'
;MDDKRYTWNKETILKHVPHDSILLLVASLKNRTFVLELAADVSLSLSAELCSLRSLMFNEEGEFFLAGKANQIIDWYKTHRYCGSCGYETTLNKNQRVLTCPSCEIQYFPRINPCAIVLVTRGSEILLARNARFRTGFFSCLAGFIEVGERAEETVH
;
A
#
# COMPACT_ATOMS: atom_id res chain seq x y z
N MET A 1 13.56 -18.55 18.91
CA MET A 1 12.58 -17.62 18.28
C MET A 1 13.33 -16.90 17.19
N ASP A 2 13.05 -17.22 15.94
CA ASP A 2 13.69 -16.54 14.80
C ASP A 2 13.24 -15.09 14.79
N ASP A 3 14.21 -14.20 14.94
CA ASP A 3 14.04 -12.74 14.88
C ASP A 3 13.80 -12.36 13.40
N LYS A 4 12.59 -12.61 12.91
CA LYS A 4 12.19 -12.31 11.53
C LYS A 4 12.17 -10.81 11.34
N ARG A 5 13.13 -10.29 10.58
CA ARG A 5 13.24 -8.87 10.26
C ARG A 5 12.64 -8.60 8.89
N TYR A 6 11.79 -7.58 8.82
CA TYR A 6 11.20 -7.08 7.57
C TYR A 6 11.80 -5.75 7.13
N THR A 7 12.80 -5.25 7.86
CA THR A 7 13.54 -4.04 7.55
C THR A 7 15.04 -4.29 7.62
N TRP A 8 15.77 -3.64 6.73
CA TRP A 8 17.22 -3.71 6.66
C TRP A 8 17.83 -2.32 6.74
N ASN A 9 19.09 -2.25 7.13
CA ASN A 9 19.85 -1.02 7.05
C ASN A 9 19.96 -0.59 5.57
N LYS A 10 19.70 0.71 5.31
CA LYS A 10 19.71 1.29 3.97
C LYS A 10 21.04 1.05 3.25
N GLU A 11 22.16 1.25 3.93
CA GLU A 11 23.50 1.10 3.35
C GLU A 11 23.79 -0.35 2.97
N THR A 12 23.29 -1.30 3.75
CA THR A 12 23.40 -2.72 3.45
C THR A 12 22.65 -3.07 2.17
N ILE A 13 21.38 -2.64 2.05
CA ILE A 13 20.55 -2.92 0.88
C ILE A 13 21.12 -2.28 -0.38
N LEU A 14 21.57 -1.03 -0.31
CA LEU A 14 22.08 -0.32 -1.49
C LEU A 14 23.32 -0.95 -2.13
N LYS A 15 24.03 -1.84 -1.42
CA LYS A 15 25.15 -2.62 -1.98
C LYS A 15 24.68 -3.77 -2.88
N HIS A 16 23.42 -4.17 -2.77
CA HIS A 16 22.84 -5.36 -3.44
C HIS A 16 21.79 -5.01 -4.49
N VAL A 17 21.55 -3.73 -4.74
CA VAL A 17 20.54 -3.26 -5.71
C VAL A 17 21.16 -2.35 -6.75
N PRO A 18 20.57 -2.20 -7.95
CA PRO A 18 21.05 -1.26 -8.96
C PRO A 18 21.15 0.18 -8.43
N HIS A 19 22.15 0.92 -8.89
CA HIS A 19 22.40 2.31 -8.45
C HIS A 19 21.27 3.30 -8.76
N ASP A 20 20.47 3.00 -9.75
CA ASP A 20 19.29 3.78 -10.20
C ASP A 20 18.00 3.39 -9.48
N SER A 21 18.07 2.49 -8.51
CA SER A 21 16.92 2.05 -7.72
C SER A 21 16.26 3.20 -6.98
N ILE A 22 14.94 3.30 -7.10
CA ILE A 22 14.16 4.38 -6.50
C ILE A 22 13.75 4.00 -5.08
N LEU A 23 14.16 4.86 -4.14
CA LEU A 23 13.81 4.77 -2.72
C LEU A 23 12.69 5.76 -2.41
N LEU A 24 11.52 5.25 -2.05
CA LEU A 24 10.38 6.07 -1.67
C LEU A 24 10.26 6.16 -0.13
N LEU A 25 10.15 7.38 0.40
CA LEU A 25 10.02 7.60 1.84
C LEU A 25 8.64 7.14 2.34
N VAL A 26 8.63 6.21 3.30
CA VAL A 26 7.41 5.66 3.92
C VAL A 26 7.08 6.34 5.24
N ALA A 27 8.07 6.50 6.11
CA ALA A 27 7.92 7.09 7.44
C ALA A 27 9.16 7.87 7.85
N SER A 28 9.00 8.90 8.70
CA SER A 28 10.09 9.78 9.15
C SER A 28 10.02 10.19 10.62
N LEU A 29 9.20 9.54 11.47
CA LEU A 29 8.97 9.98 12.85
C LEU A 29 10.19 9.77 13.76
N LYS A 30 10.66 8.53 13.90
CA LYS A 30 11.85 8.21 14.71
C LYS A 30 13.06 7.93 13.82
N ASN A 31 12.85 7.09 12.81
CA ASN A 31 13.83 6.74 11.79
C ASN A 31 13.22 6.96 10.41
N ARG A 32 14.04 7.40 9.45
CA ARG A 32 13.59 7.50 8.05
C ARG A 32 13.51 6.10 7.46
N THR A 33 12.29 5.64 7.17
CA THR A 33 12.02 4.34 6.55
C THR A 33 11.67 4.55 5.09
N PHE A 34 12.35 3.81 4.24
CA PHE A 34 12.15 3.84 2.80
C PHE A 34 11.62 2.48 2.32
N VAL A 35 10.89 2.48 1.23
CA VAL A 35 10.58 1.28 0.48
C VAL A 35 11.36 1.30 -0.83
N LEU A 36 11.81 0.13 -1.23
CA LEU A 36 12.49 -0.13 -2.47
C LEU A 36 11.72 -1.22 -3.23
N GLU A 37 11.39 -0.94 -4.48
CA GLU A 37 10.90 -1.97 -5.38
C GLU A 37 12.07 -2.72 -5.99
N LEU A 38 12.01 -4.05 -5.95
CA LEU A 38 12.96 -4.93 -6.63
C LEU A 38 12.30 -5.51 -7.87
N ALA A 39 13.03 -5.53 -8.97
CA ALA A 39 12.61 -6.29 -10.14
C ALA A 39 12.58 -7.80 -9.81
N ALA A 40 11.67 -8.53 -10.46
CA ALA A 40 11.43 -9.95 -10.15
C ALA A 40 12.66 -10.86 -10.40
N ASP A 41 13.59 -10.42 -11.23
CA ASP A 41 14.83 -11.10 -11.59
C ASP A 41 16.03 -10.74 -10.71
N VAL A 42 15.86 -9.77 -9.80
CA VAL A 42 16.93 -9.41 -8.86
C VAL A 42 17.08 -10.49 -7.80
N SER A 43 18.12 -11.29 -7.94
CA SER A 43 18.56 -12.19 -6.88
C SER A 43 19.24 -11.37 -5.78
N LEU A 44 18.56 -11.24 -4.64
CA LEU A 44 19.20 -10.67 -3.47
C LEU A 44 20.18 -11.69 -2.90
N SER A 45 21.44 -11.33 -2.84
CA SER A 45 22.47 -12.12 -2.11
C SER A 45 22.29 -12.03 -0.57
N LEU A 46 21.14 -11.52 -0.15
CA LEU A 46 20.70 -11.46 1.23
C LEU A 46 19.97 -12.76 1.57
N SER A 47 20.21 -13.25 2.79
CA SER A 47 19.42 -14.34 3.36
C SER A 47 18.02 -13.80 3.69
N ALA A 48 17.16 -13.71 2.65
CA ALA A 48 15.83 -13.15 2.73
C ALA A 48 14.82 -14.08 2.04
N GLU A 49 13.63 -14.16 2.60
CA GLU A 49 12.51 -14.94 2.08
C GLU A 49 11.40 -14.00 1.58
N LEU A 50 10.85 -14.32 0.40
CA LEU A 50 9.70 -13.59 -0.12
C LEU A 50 8.43 -14.06 0.58
N CYS A 51 7.69 -13.12 1.17
CA CYS A 51 6.41 -13.40 1.79
C CYS A 51 5.31 -12.50 1.23
N SER A 52 4.06 -12.96 1.33
CA SER A 52 2.92 -12.11 0.96
C SER A 52 2.65 -11.07 2.04
N LEU A 53 2.20 -9.87 1.65
CA LEU A 53 1.76 -8.85 2.62
C LEU A 53 0.69 -9.40 3.59
N ARG A 54 -0.20 -10.26 3.09
CA ARG A 54 -1.25 -10.89 3.90
C ARG A 54 -0.68 -11.77 5.03
N SER A 55 0.46 -12.44 4.82
CA SER A 55 1.08 -13.27 5.87
C SER A 55 1.56 -12.46 7.07
N LEU A 56 1.80 -11.16 6.87
CA LEU A 56 2.22 -10.24 7.93
C LEU A 56 1.06 -9.81 8.85
N MET A 57 -0.21 -10.07 8.48
CA MET A 57 -1.38 -9.69 9.31
C MET A 57 -1.40 -10.34 10.69
N PHE A 58 -0.72 -11.48 10.84
CA PHE A 58 -0.66 -12.24 12.08
C PHE A 58 0.62 -12.01 12.88
N ASN A 59 1.48 -11.11 12.39
CA ASN A 59 2.72 -10.70 13.05
C ASN A 59 2.47 -9.46 13.93
N GLU A 60 3.54 -8.84 14.42
CA GLU A 60 3.43 -7.60 15.18
C GLU A 60 2.74 -6.50 14.37
N GLU A 61 1.76 -5.82 14.98
CA GLU A 61 0.89 -4.82 14.31
C GLU A 61 1.68 -3.75 13.56
N GLY A 62 2.79 -3.29 14.13
CA GLY A 62 3.61 -2.23 13.54
C GLY A 62 4.22 -2.58 12.18
N GLU A 63 4.60 -3.83 11.98
CA GLU A 63 5.23 -4.30 10.73
C GLU A 63 4.22 -4.43 9.59
N PHE A 64 3.03 -4.95 9.87
CA PHE A 64 1.96 -5.03 8.88
C PHE A 64 1.56 -3.64 8.36
N PHE A 65 1.35 -2.66 9.25
CA PHE A 65 1.01 -1.30 8.86
C PHE A 65 2.11 -0.62 8.07
N LEU A 66 3.36 -0.82 8.45
CA LEU A 66 4.51 -0.26 7.72
C LEU A 66 4.63 -0.86 6.32
N ALA A 67 4.51 -2.18 6.20
CA ALA A 67 4.57 -2.89 4.93
C ALA A 67 3.34 -2.56 4.04
N GLY A 68 2.15 -2.44 4.62
CA GLY A 68 0.95 -2.01 3.92
C GLY A 68 1.09 -0.61 3.33
N LYS A 69 1.59 0.35 4.13
CA LYS A 69 1.87 1.71 3.68
C LYS A 69 2.95 1.74 2.59
N ALA A 70 3.99 0.92 2.73
CA ALA A 70 5.04 0.78 1.73
C ALA A 70 4.48 0.29 0.39
N ASN A 71 3.63 -0.75 0.42
CA ASN A 71 2.98 -1.28 -0.77
C ASN A 71 2.10 -0.24 -1.46
N GLN A 72 1.30 0.52 -0.71
CA GLN A 72 0.47 1.60 -1.27
C GLN A 72 1.30 2.70 -1.94
N ILE A 73 2.45 3.05 -1.38
CA ILE A 73 3.34 4.07 -1.94
C ILE A 73 4.01 3.58 -3.24
N ILE A 74 4.43 2.32 -3.28
CA ILE A 74 4.96 1.72 -4.52
C ILE A 74 3.88 1.67 -5.60
N ASP A 75 2.69 1.20 -5.27
CA ASP A 75 1.58 1.10 -6.21
C ASP A 75 1.18 2.47 -6.76
N TRP A 76 1.08 3.48 -5.90
CA TRP A 76 0.87 4.85 -6.33
C TRP A 76 1.96 5.32 -7.30
N TYR A 77 3.22 5.12 -6.98
CA TYR A 77 4.34 5.53 -7.82
C TYR A 77 4.29 4.83 -9.19
N LYS A 78 4.01 3.54 -9.23
CA LYS A 78 3.93 2.73 -10.46
C LYS A 78 2.78 3.14 -11.35
N THR A 79 1.62 3.38 -10.76
CA THR A 79 0.38 3.62 -11.50
C THR A 79 0.21 5.08 -11.95
N HIS A 80 1.09 5.99 -11.51
CA HIS A 80 1.04 7.41 -11.87
C HIS A 80 2.33 7.88 -12.56
N ARG A 81 3.05 6.96 -13.23
CA ARG A 81 4.26 7.28 -14.00
C ARG A 81 3.98 8.24 -15.17
N TYR A 82 2.79 8.22 -15.70
CA TYR A 82 2.36 9.09 -16.79
C TYR A 82 1.14 9.92 -16.39
N CYS A 83 1.10 11.15 -16.90
CA CYS A 83 -0.02 12.05 -16.65
C CYS A 83 -1.29 11.55 -17.33
N GLY A 84 -2.37 11.39 -16.56
CA GLY A 84 -3.67 10.93 -17.07
C GLY A 84 -4.35 11.96 -18.00
N SER A 85 -3.89 13.22 -18.04
CA SER A 85 -4.43 14.27 -18.90
C SER A 85 -3.67 14.39 -20.22
N CYS A 86 -2.34 14.43 -20.20
CA CYS A 86 -1.53 14.71 -21.40
C CYS A 86 -0.55 13.59 -21.79
N GLY A 87 -0.49 12.51 -21.01
CA GLY A 87 0.40 11.38 -21.28
C GLY A 87 1.88 11.61 -21.01
N TYR A 88 2.29 12.80 -20.56
CA TYR A 88 3.69 13.09 -20.25
C TYR A 88 4.16 12.31 -19.02
N GLU A 89 5.44 11.90 -18.98
CA GLU A 89 6.02 11.23 -17.83
C GLU A 89 6.06 12.19 -16.63
N THR A 90 5.59 11.72 -15.48
CA THR A 90 5.56 12.49 -14.24
C THR A 90 6.91 12.45 -13.53
N THR A 91 7.22 13.48 -12.76
CA THR A 91 8.43 13.58 -11.97
C THR A 91 8.13 13.53 -10.48
N LEU A 92 8.93 12.75 -9.73
CA LEU A 92 8.81 12.66 -8.28
C LEU A 92 9.43 13.90 -7.62
N ASN A 93 8.67 14.59 -6.80
CA ASN A 93 9.18 15.67 -5.97
C ASN A 93 10.06 15.08 -4.85
N LYS A 94 11.29 15.63 -4.69
CA LYS A 94 12.26 15.14 -3.69
C LYS A 94 11.88 15.47 -2.24
N ASN A 95 11.06 16.51 -2.04
CA ASN A 95 10.71 17.03 -0.70
C ASN A 95 9.30 16.65 -0.27
N GLN A 96 8.45 16.27 -1.22
CA GLN A 96 7.04 15.96 -0.99
C GLN A 96 6.68 14.63 -1.65
N ARG A 97 5.70 13.95 -1.10
CA ARG A 97 5.17 12.71 -1.69
C ARG A 97 4.14 13.05 -2.78
N VAL A 98 4.63 13.59 -3.88
CA VAL A 98 3.83 14.00 -5.03
C VAL A 98 4.57 13.73 -6.32
N LEU A 99 3.86 13.22 -7.31
CA LEU A 99 4.31 13.16 -8.69
C LEU A 99 3.70 14.34 -9.44
N THR A 100 4.50 15.10 -10.15
CA THR A 100 4.06 16.29 -10.88
C THR A 100 4.29 16.09 -12.38
N CYS A 101 3.30 16.40 -13.19
CA CYS A 101 3.47 16.45 -14.63
C CYS A 101 4.26 17.70 -15.01
N PRO A 102 5.40 17.60 -15.70
CA PRO A 102 6.18 18.76 -16.08
C PRO A 102 5.53 19.59 -17.23
N SER A 103 4.55 19.03 -17.94
CA SER A 103 3.88 19.67 -19.07
C SER A 103 2.63 20.45 -18.65
N CYS A 104 1.76 19.89 -17.82
CA CYS A 104 0.49 20.54 -17.44
C CYS A 104 0.36 20.79 -15.92
N GLU A 105 1.43 20.58 -15.17
CA GLU A 105 1.55 20.87 -13.73
C GLU A 105 0.57 20.11 -12.81
N ILE A 106 -0.18 19.15 -13.36
CA ILE A 106 -1.07 18.32 -12.55
C ILE A 106 -0.27 17.51 -11.55
N GLN A 107 -0.75 17.50 -10.31
CA GLN A 107 -0.14 16.81 -9.18
C GLN A 107 -0.92 15.54 -8.83
N TYR A 108 -0.19 14.46 -8.58
CA TYR A 108 -0.72 13.16 -8.18
C TYR A 108 -0.20 12.79 -6.80
N PHE A 109 -1.09 12.78 -5.83
CA PHE A 109 -0.80 12.34 -4.46
C PHE A 109 -1.21 10.88 -4.27
N PRO A 110 -0.64 10.14 -3.29
CA PRO A 110 -1.15 8.83 -2.91
C PRO A 110 -2.64 8.91 -2.56
N ARG A 111 -3.44 8.01 -3.13
CA ARG A 111 -4.89 7.99 -2.92
C ARG A 111 -5.26 7.17 -1.70
N ILE A 112 -6.34 7.60 -1.05
CA ILE A 112 -7.04 6.84 -0.02
C ILE A 112 -8.45 6.62 -0.56
N ASN A 113 -8.91 5.35 -0.59
CA ASN A 113 -10.26 4.98 -0.95
C ASN A 113 -10.96 4.50 0.33
N PRO A 114 -11.62 5.39 1.07
CA PRO A 114 -12.28 5.02 2.32
C PRO A 114 -13.46 4.10 2.05
N CYS A 115 -13.67 3.11 2.91
CA CYS A 115 -14.85 2.26 2.86
C CYS A 115 -15.48 2.14 4.24
N ALA A 116 -16.79 2.01 4.29
CA ALA A 116 -17.54 1.65 5.47
C ALA A 116 -17.74 0.12 5.50
N ILE A 117 -17.50 -0.49 6.66
CA ILE A 117 -17.82 -1.91 6.91
C ILE A 117 -18.92 -1.93 7.96
N VAL A 118 -20.01 -2.66 7.66
CA VAL A 118 -21.22 -2.67 8.48
C VAL A 118 -21.50 -4.05 9.01
N LEU A 119 -21.65 -4.17 10.32
CA LEU A 119 -22.20 -5.35 10.95
C LEU A 119 -23.70 -5.14 11.20
N VAL A 120 -24.54 -5.75 10.38
CA VAL A 120 -26.00 -5.72 10.54
C VAL A 120 -26.40 -6.80 11.53
N THR A 121 -27.15 -6.43 12.57
CA THR A 121 -27.60 -7.36 13.62
C THR A 121 -29.11 -7.39 13.75
N ARG A 122 -29.67 -8.55 14.10
CA ARG A 122 -31.08 -8.71 14.45
C ARG A 122 -31.16 -9.65 15.67
N GLY A 123 -31.31 -9.09 16.86
CA GLY A 123 -31.23 -9.86 18.10
C GLY A 123 -29.85 -10.50 18.28
N SER A 124 -29.79 -11.83 18.32
CA SER A 124 -28.54 -12.60 18.38
C SER A 124 -27.98 -13.01 17.01
N GLU A 125 -28.65 -12.62 15.93
CA GLU A 125 -28.23 -12.96 14.56
C GLU A 125 -27.40 -11.83 13.96
N ILE A 126 -26.47 -12.19 13.04
CA ILE A 126 -25.69 -11.27 12.23
C ILE A 126 -25.89 -11.56 10.76
N LEU A 127 -25.91 -10.51 9.93
CA LEU A 127 -25.96 -10.64 8.46
C LEU A 127 -24.53 -10.70 7.92
N LEU A 128 -24.22 -11.79 7.24
CA LEU A 128 -22.97 -11.93 6.50
C LEU A 128 -23.29 -12.19 5.03
N ALA A 129 -22.47 -11.67 4.14
CA ALA A 129 -22.59 -11.90 2.71
C ALA A 129 -21.30 -12.52 2.14
N ARG A 130 -21.42 -13.13 0.98
CA ARG A 130 -20.31 -13.67 0.22
C ARG A 130 -20.35 -13.13 -1.21
N ASN A 131 -19.28 -12.47 -1.62
CA ASN A 131 -19.09 -12.15 -3.02
C ASN A 131 -18.86 -13.45 -3.82
N ALA A 132 -19.44 -13.55 -5.01
CA ALA A 132 -19.31 -14.73 -5.87
C ALA A 132 -17.85 -15.07 -6.24
N ARG A 133 -16.95 -14.09 -6.22
CA ARG A 133 -15.50 -14.26 -6.47
C ARG A 133 -14.73 -14.86 -5.29
N PHE A 134 -15.33 -14.91 -4.09
CA PHE A 134 -14.70 -15.50 -2.92
C PHE A 134 -14.84 -17.01 -2.92
N ARG A 135 -13.91 -17.68 -2.26
CA ARG A 135 -13.98 -19.13 -2.06
C ARG A 135 -15.27 -19.49 -1.32
N THR A 136 -15.81 -20.64 -1.66
CA THR A 136 -16.98 -21.21 -0.94
C THR A 136 -16.67 -21.30 0.56
N GLY A 137 -17.64 -20.88 1.39
CA GLY A 137 -17.51 -20.88 2.85
C GLY A 137 -16.86 -19.63 3.44
N PHE A 138 -16.38 -18.68 2.63
CA PHE A 138 -15.84 -17.40 3.13
C PHE A 138 -16.93 -16.31 3.09
N PHE A 139 -17.38 -15.88 4.26
CA PHE A 139 -18.37 -14.82 4.45
C PHE A 139 -17.75 -13.63 5.17
N SER A 140 -18.27 -12.44 4.92
CA SER A 140 -17.82 -11.19 5.57
C SER A 140 -19.01 -10.27 5.85
N CYS A 141 -18.79 -9.26 6.68
CA CYS A 141 -19.68 -8.12 6.80
C CYS A 141 -19.87 -7.43 5.45
N LEU A 142 -20.93 -6.65 5.31
CA LEU A 142 -21.15 -5.80 4.13
C LEU A 142 -20.13 -4.66 4.14
N ALA A 143 -19.64 -4.28 2.97
CA ALA A 143 -18.73 -3.17 2.81
C ALA A 143 -19.01 -2.41 1.52
N GLY A 144 -18.91 -1.08 1.56
CA GLY A 144 -19.05 -0.18 0.43
C GLY A 144 -18.03 0.95 0.48
N PHE A 145 -17.61 1.45 -0.68
CA PHE A 145 -16.77 2.65 -0.72
C PHE A 145 -17.61 3.88 -0.39
N ILE A 146 -16.98 4.82 0.35
CA ILE A 146 -17.59 6.12 0.63
C ILE A 146 -17.45 6.99 -0.61
N GLU A 147 -18.54 7.49 -1.15
CA GLU A 147 -18.55 8.35 -2.32
C GLU A 147 -18.25 9.82 -1.95
N VAL A 148 -17.97 10.63 -2.96
CA VAL A 148 -17.67 12.04 -2.77
C VAL A 148 -18.89 12.78 -2.18
N GLY A 149 -18.69 13.41 -1.01
CA GLY A 149 -19.72 14.14 -0.30
C GLY A 149 -20.53 13.31 0.71
N GLU A 150 -20.30 12.02 0.78
CA GLU A 150 -20.94 11.14 1.77
C GLU A 150 -20.20 11.10 3.10
N ARG A 151 -20.93 10.93 4.17
CA ARG A 151 -20.44 10.50 5.48
C ARG A 151 -20.51 8.96 5.56
N ALA A 152 -19.73 8.37 6.47
CA ALA A 152 -19.70 6.91 6.65
C ALA A 152 -21.09 6.33 6.93
N GLU A 153 -21.96 7.05 7.65
CA GLU A 153 -23.33 6.65 7.96
C GLU A 153 -24.24 6.67 6.73
N GLU A 154 -23.97 7.55 5.77
CA GLU A 154 -24.76 7.67 4.54
C GLU A 154 -24.44 6.55 3.54
N THR A 155 -23.20 6.06 3.55
CA THR A 155 -22.79 4.90 2.75
C THR A 155 -23.47 3.59 3.19
N VAL A 156 -24.08 3.55 4.39
CA VAL A 156 -24.75 2.38 4.95
C VAL A 156 -26.18 2.23 4.43
N HIS A 157 -26.75 3.26 3.83
CA HIS A 157 -28.11 3.28 3.28
C HIS A 157 -28.14 2.92 1.80
#